data_64bc90bff0051814ed4ae27337679240
#
_entry.id   64bc90bff0051814ed4ae27337679240
#
_cell.length_a   1.000
_cell.length_b   1.000
_cell.length_c   1.000
_cell.angle_alpha   90.00
_cell.angle_beta   90.00
_cell.angle_gamma   90.00
#
_symmetry.space_group_name_H-M   'P 1'
#
loop_
_entity.id
_entity.type
_entity.pdbx_description
1 polymer ?
#
loop_
_entity_poly.entity_id
_entity_poly.type
_entity_poly.pdbx_seq_one_letter_code
_entity_poly.pdbx_strand_id
1 'polypeptide(L)'
;MATKTKKEVKRCKTSAKHIGLVRNDAYLQPFEEAIRGRHEHALWKINALTANGKKKLTDFANGHKYYGLHKLSRGWVFREWAPNATAIYLVGDFNNWQESDRYKAKRIDEAGNWELKLSEKAVKHGDLFK
;
A
#
# COMPACT_ATOMS: atom_id res chain seq x y z
N MET A 1 -9.87 -38.52 -1.50
CA MET A 1 -8.79 -38.32 -0.49
C MET A 1 -7.78 -37.35 -1.09
N ALA A 2 -7.78 -36.11 -0.65
CA ALA A 2 -6.87 -35.06 -1.16
C ALA A 2 -5.83 -34.77 -0.08
N THR A 3 -4.59 -35.17 -0.35
CA THR A 3 -3.41 -34.94 0.51
C THR A 3 -2.97 -33.49 0.37
N LYS A 4 -3.20 -32.70 1.41
CA LYS A 4 -2.65 -31.35 1.55
C LYS A 4 -1.15 -31.42 1.84
N THR A 5 -0.32 -31.12 0.86
CA THR A 5 1.14 -30.96 1.04
C THR A 5 1.40 -29.65 1.79
N LYS A 6 1.78 -29.76 3.07
CA LYS A 6 2.37 -28.65 3.83
C LYS A 6 3.72 -28.29 3.21
N LYS A 7 3.81 -27.12 2.53
CA LYS A 7 5.09 -26.51 2.18
C LYS A 7 5.77 -26.05 3.46
N GLU A 8 6.81 -26.75 3.90
CA GLU A 8 7.73 -26.28 4.93
C GLU A 8 8.42 -25.01 4.47
N VAL A 9 8.15 -23.91 5.18
CA VAL A 9 8.90 -22.66 5.02
C VAL A 9 10.29 -22.91 5.59
N LYS A 10 11.33 -23.01 4.74
CA LYS A 10 12.73 -23.08 5.16
C LYS A 10 13.03 -21.83 6.00
N ARG A 11 13.12 -22.00 7.33
CA ARG A 11 13.64 -20.99 8.25
C ARG A 11 15.09 -20.67 7.87
N CYS A 12 15.34 -19.43 7.49
CA CYS A 12 16.69 -18.93 7.31
C CYS A 12 17.40 -18.97 8.67
N LYS A 13 18.36 -19.88 8.82
CA LYS A 13 19.17 -20.00 10.05
C LYS A 13 20.15 -18.82 10.06
N THR A 14 19.78 -17.70 10.66
CA THR A 14 20.75 -16.67 11.05
C THR A 14 21.51 -17.17 12.28
N SER A 15 22.85 -17.20 12.17
CA SER A 15 23.75 -17.61 13.25
C SER A 15 23.49 -16.82 14.54
N ALA A 16 23.62 -17.51 15.69
CA ALA A 16 23.30 -17.08 17.03
C ALA A 16 24.15 -15.89 17.55
N LYS A 17 24.03 -14.72 16.91
CA LYS A 17 24.47 -13.46 17.51
C LYS A 17 23.23 -12.80 18.14
N HIS A 18 23.31 -12.47 19.44
CA HIS A 18 22.28 -11.69 20.11
C HIS A 18 21.95 -10.45 19.27
N ILE A 19 20.66 -10.16 19.12
CA ILE A 19 20.23 -8.93 18.48
C ILE A 19 20.82 -7.77 19.27
N GLY A 20 21.39 -6.77 18.58
CA GLY A 20 22.12 -5.67 19.22
C GLY A 20 21.31 -4.98 20.32
N LEU A 21 19.99 -4.91 20.17
CA LEU A 21 19.06 -4.38 21.16
C LEU A 21 19.13 -5.17 22.49
N VAL A 22 19.03 -6.49 22.42
CA VAL A 22 19.06 -7.38 23.59
C VAL A 22 20.45 -7.40 24.25
N ARG A 23 21.50 -7.34 23.44
CA ARG A 23 22.87 -7.28 23.95
C ARG A 23 23.16 -6.03 24.78
N ASN A 24 22.52 -4.92 24.40
CA ASN A 24 22.74 -3.61 25.03
C ASN A 24 21.81 -3.36 26.21
N ASP A 25 20.78 -4.19 26.42
CA ASP A 25 19.80 -4.05 27.49
C ASP A 25 19.44 -5.44 28.06
N ALA A 26 19.95 -5.68 29.29
CA ALA A 26 19.73 -6.95 29.99
C ALA A 26 18.24 -7.21 30.33
N TYR A 27 17.44 -6.16 30.50
CA TYR A 27 16.00 -6.32 30.77
C TYR A 27 15.22 -6.91 29.58
N LEU A 28 15.80 -6.85 28.36
CA LEU A 28 15.19 -7.43 27.17
C LEU A 28 15.51 -8.91 26.97
N GLN A 29 16.45 -9.47 27.73
CA GLN A 29 16.83 -10.90 27.59
C GLN A 29 15.64 -11.88 27.71
N PRO A 30 14.69 -11.73 28.66
CA PRO A 30 13.53 -12.61 28.73
C PRO A 30 12.62 -12.55 27.50
N PHE A 31 12.72 -11.50 26.71
CA PHE A 31 11.92 -11.25 25.51
C PHE A 31 12.68 -11.49 24.19
N GLU A 32 13.91 -12.01 24.26
CA GLU A 32 14.77 -12.15 23.10
C GLU A 32 14.12 -12.94 21.96
N GLU A 33 13.41 -14.03 22.27
CA GLU A 33 12.75 -14.85 21.26
C GLU A 33 11.65 -14.08 20.53
N ALA A 34 10.83 -13.30 21.26
CA ALA A 34 9.78 -12.47 20.67
C ALA A 34 10.36 -11.35 19.81
N ILE A 35 11.46 -10.72 20.26
CA ILE A 35 12.16 -9.66 19.51
C ILE A 35 12.78 -10.25 18.24
N ARG A 36 13.39 -11.41 18.33
CA ARG A 36 13.97 -12.16 17.19
C ARG A 36 12.89 -12.51 16.17
N GLY A 37 11.76 -13.06 16.63
CA GLY A 37 10.67 -13.44 15.75
C GLY A 37 10.10 -12.24 14.96
N ARG A 38 9.96 -11.07 15.61
CA ARG A 38 9.53 -9.83 14.94
C ARG A 38 10.56 -9.37 13.91
N HIS A 39 11.84 -9.42 14.25
CA HIS A 39 12.92 -9.04 13.34
C HIS A 39 12.97 -9.96 12.10
N GLU A 40 12.91 -11.28 12.32
CA GLU A 40 12.87 -12.26 11.22
C GLU A 40 11.63 -12.07 10.32
N HIS A 41 10.48 -11.79 10.92
CA HIS A 41 9.27 -11.48 10.17
C HIS A 41 9.42 -10.22 9.32
N ALA A 42 10.03 -9.15 9.86
CA ALA A 42 10.29 -7.92 9.12
C ALA A 42 11.24 -8.19 7.93
N LEU A 43 12.34 -8.92 8.14
CA LEU A 43 13.26 -9.31 7.07
C LEU A 43 12.59 -10.18 6.00
N TRP A 44 11.77 -11.13 6.42
CA TRP A 44 10.98 -11.94 5.49
C TRP A 44 10.06 -11.07 4.63
N LYS A 45 9.36 -10.12 5.26
CA LYS A 45 8.47 -9.20 4.53
C LYS A 45 9.23 -8.31 3.55
N ILE A 46 10.38 -7.77 3.96
CA ILE A 46 11.26 -7.00 3.08
C ILE A 46 11.69 -7.85 1.87
N ASN A 47 12.14 -9.07 2.10
CA ASN A 47 12.55 -9.98 1.03
C ASN A 47 11.40 -10.30 0.07
N ALA A 48 10.18 -10.50 0.60
CA ALA A 48 8.99 -10.74 -0.22
C ALA A 48 8.67 -9.53 -1.12
N LEU A 49 8.72 -8.30 -0.56
CA LEU A 49 8.42 -7.06 -1.28
C LEU A 49 9.50 -6.69 -2.31
N THR A 50 10.76 -7.02 -2.01
CA THR A 50 11.91 -6.71 -2.87
C THR A 50 12.27 -7.83 -3.84
N ALA A 51 11.44 -8.87 -3.96
CA ALA A 51 11.77 -10.06 -4.76
C ALA A 51 13.16 -10.64 -4.40
N ASN A 52 13.42 -10.82 -3.09
CA ASN A 52 14.70 -11.25 -2.51
C ASN A 52 15.87 -10.31 -2.86
N GLY A 53 15.66 -9.00 -2.74
CA GLY A 53 16.69 -7.98 -2.95
C GLY A 53 16.94 -7.59 -4.41
N LYS A 54 16.18 -8.14 -5.37
CA LYS A 54 16.26 -7.74 -6.79
C LYS A 54 15.69 -6.36 -7.06
N LYS A 55 14.84 -5.84 -6.18
CA LYS A 55 14.21 -4.51 -6.23
C LYS A 55 14.46 -3.79 -4.91
N LYS A 56 14.39 -2.47 -4.92
CA LYS A 56 14.42 -1.65 -3.70
C LYS A 56 13.01 -1.56 -3.10
N LEU A 57 12.90 -1.28 -1.80
CA LEU A 57 11.61 -0.98 -1.17
C LEU A 57 10.93 0.24 -1.80
N THR A 58 11.70 1.23 -2.24
CA THR A 58 11.20 2.39 -2.98
C THR A 58 10.49 2.03 -4.29
N ASP A 59 10.88 0.93 -4.93
CA ASP A 59 10.24 0.47 -6.17
C ASP A 59 8.86 -0.16 -5.90
N PHE A 60 8.66 -0.68 -4.67
CA PHE A 60 7.36 -1.15 -4.20
C PHE A 60 6.45 0.01 -3.78
N ALA A 61 7.00 1.03 -3.14
CA ALA A 61 6.27 2.19 -2.60
C ALA A 61 5.92 3.22 -3.70
N ASN A 62 5.29 2.77 -4.79
CA ASN A 62 4.99 3.59 -5.96
C ASN A 62 3.49 3.89 -6.15
N GLY A 63 2.66 3.59 -5.15
CA GLY A 63 1.22 3.79 -5.21
C GLY A 63 0.82 5.24 -5.54
N HIS A 64 1.61 6.21 -5.09
CA HIS A 64 1.42 7.64 -5.39
C HIS A 64 1.49 7.99 -6.89
N LYS A 65 2.08 7.12 -7.72
CA LYS A 65 2.11 7.29 -9.18
C LYS A 65 0.84 6.80 -9.87
N TYR A 66 0.02 6.04 -9.14
CA TYR A 66 -1.20 5.45 -9.67
C TYR A 66 -2.45 6.02 -8.99
N TYR A 67 -2.44 6.09 -7.66
CA TYR A 67 -3.55 6.64 -6.86
C TYR A 67 -3.45 8.15 -6.70
N GLY A 68 -4.58 8.78 -6.44
CA GLY A 68 -4.74 10.22 -6.37
C GLY A 68 -5.20 10.83 -7.69
N LEU A 69 -5.13 12.14 -7.78
CA LEU A 69 -5.54 12.92 -8.95
C LEU A 69 -4.33 13.20 -9.84
N HIS A 70 -4.32 12.65 -11.04
CA HIS A 70 -3.23 12.81 -12.01
C HIS A 70 -3.70 13.49 -13.28
N LYS A 71 -2.89 14.44 -13.77
CA LYS A 71 -3.10 15.04 -15.08
C LYS A 71 -2.61 14.09 -16.18
N LEU A 72 -3.45 13.87 -17.17
CA LEU A 72 -3.14 13.13 -18.39
C LEU A 72 -2.92 14.10 -19.55
N SER A 73 -2.52 13.58 -20.71
CA SER A 73 -2.41 14.36 -21.96
C SER A 73 -3.75 14.98 -22.39
N ARG A 74 -4.87 14.34 -22.04
CA ARG A 74 -6.24 14.79 -22.33
C ARG A 74 -7.14 14.63 -21.11
N GLY A 75 -7.02 15.55 -20.13
CA GLY A 75 -7.86 15.53 -18.94
C GLY A 75 -7.17 15.04 -17.68
N TRP A 76 -7.95 14.54 -16.76
CA TRP A 76 -7.50 14.08 -15.43
C TRP A 76 -8.04 12.70 -15.15
N VAL A 77 -7.32 11.96 -14.33
CA VAL A 77 -7.77 10.71 -13.76
C VAL A 77 -7.58 10.76 -12.25
N PHE A 78 -8.64 10.45 -11.52
CA PHE A 78 -8.60 10.22 -10.08
C PHE A 78 -8.74 8.72 -9.84
N ARG A 79 -7.88 8.15 -8.98
CA ARG A 79 -7.94 6.77 -8.56
C ARG A 79 -7.78 6.65 -7.06
N GLU A 80 -8.55 5.74 -6.48
CA GLU A 80 -8.50 5.45 -5.04
C GLU A 80 -8.69 3.96 -4.80
N TRP A 81 -8.07 3.45 -3.73
CA TRP A 81 -8.29 2.10 -3.25
C TRP A 81 -9.17 2.13 -2.01
N ALA A 82 -10.40 1.69 -2.15
CA ALA A 82 -11.38 1.68 -1.07
C ALA A 82 -12.29 0.45 -1.22
N PRO A 83 -11.84 -0.75 -0.78
CA PRO A 83 -12.54 -2.00 -1.00
C PRO A 83 -13.92 -2.06 -0.33
N ASN A 84 -14.10 -1.34 0.78
CA ASN A 84 -15.33 -1.33 1.56
C ASN A 84 -16.25 -0.13 1.25
N ALA A 85 -15.85 0.77 0.35
CA ALA A 85 -16.68 1.90 -0.03
C ALA A 85 -17.87 1.46 -0.89
N THR A 86 -19.02 2.07 -0.66
CA THR A 86 -20.25 1.90 -1.47
C THR A 86 -20.33 2.93 -2.60
N ALA A 87 -19.76 4.13 -2.39
CA ALA A 87 -19.62 5.17 -3.39
C ALA A 87 -18.44 6.09 -3.03
N ILE A 88 -17.83 6.69 -4.05
CA ILE A 88 -16.78 7.70 -3.90
C ILE A 88 -17.12 8.89 -4.81
N TYR A 89 -17.11 10.08 -4.25
CA TYR A 89 -17.31 11.34 -4.96
C TYR A 89 -16.09 12.23 -4.78
N LEU A 90 -15.62 12.82 -5.86
CA LEU A 90 -14.58 13.84 -5.81
C LEU A 90 -15.26 15.21 -5.65
N VAL A 91 -15.00 15.88 -4.53
CA VAL A 91 -15.53 17.21 -4.24
C VAL A 91 -14.40 18.21 -4.05
N GLY A 92 -14.63 19.46 -4.40
CA GLY A 92 -13.61 20.49 -4.29
C GLY A 92 -14.08 21.84 -4.84
N ASP A 93 -13.13 22.77 -5.04
CA ASP A 93 -13.41 24.12 -5.53
C ASP A 93 -14.09 24.11 -6.90
N PHE A 94 -13.81 23.10 -7.72
CA PHE A 94 -14.35 22.95 -9.07
C PHE A 94 -15.84 22.57 -9.11
N ASN A 95 -16.45 22.14 -8.01
CA ASN A 95 -17.86 21.77 -7.92
C ASN A 95 -18.55 22.33 -6.66
N ASN A 96 -17.99 23.37 -6.06
CA ASN A 96 -18.49 24.01 -4.85
C ASN A 96 -18.66 23.04 -3.68
N TRP A 97 -17.79 22.03 -3.61
CA TRP A 97 -17.78 20.98 -2.56
C TRP A 97 -19.07 20.16 -2.49
N GLN A 98 -19.78 20.05 -3.62
CA GLN A 98 -21.04 19.32 -3.73
C GLN A 98 -20.84 17.97 -4.41
N GLU A 99 -21.44 16.93 -3.85
CA GLU A 99 -21.52 15.63 -4.50
C GLU A 99 -22.39 15.71 -5.76
N SER A 100 -21.93 15.11 -6.84
CA SER A 100 -22.73 15.00 -8.07
C SER A 100 -22.27 13.78 -8.88
N ASP A 101 -23.17 13.22 -9.66
CA ASP A 101 -22.89 12.02 -10.48
C ASP A 101 -21.78 12.25 -11.50
N ARG A 102 -21.55 13.49 -11.92
CA ARG A 102 -20.44 13.87 -12.80
C ARG A 102 -19.07 13.59 -12.16
N TYR A 103 -18.99 13.68 -10.84
CA TYR A 103 -17.77 13.50 -10.05
C TYR A 103 -17.77 12.21 -9.23
N LYS A 104 -18.66 11.28 -9.57
CA LYS A 104 -18.74 9.97 -8.95
C LYS A 104 -17.73 9.01 -9.60
N ALA A 105 -16.86 8.43 -8.79
CA ALA A 105 -15.94 7.39 -9.24
C ALA A 105 -16.68 6.06 -9.50
N LYS A 106 -16.16 5.28 -10.43
CA LYS A 106 -16.65 3.93 -10.72
C LYS A 106 -15.70 2.92 -10.13
N ARG A 107 -16.24 1.88 -9.51
CA ARG A 107 -15.44 0.72 -9.10
C ARG A 107 -15.01 -0.04 -10.34
N ILE A 108 -13.71 -0.28 -10.49
CA ILE A 108 -13.13 -0.86 -11.70
C ILE A 108 -12.74 -2.33 -11.54
N ASP A 109 -12.66 -2.83 -10.28
CA ASP A 109 -12.36 -4.24 -9.99
C ASP A 109 -12.89 -4.69 -8.63
N GLU A 110 -12.78 -5.99 -8.37
CA GLU A 110 -13.17 -6.61 -7.10
C GLU A 110 -12.20 -6.30 -5.95
N ALA A 111 -10.95 -5.94 -6.27
CA ALA A 111 -9.95 -5.55 -5.28
C ALA A 111 -10.27 -4.22 -4.59
N GLY A 112 -11.26 -3.47 -5.11
CA GLY A 112 -11.74 -2.22 -4.54
C GLY A 112 -11.04 -0.99 -5.09
N ASN A 113 -10.53 -1.07 -6.30
CA ASN A 113 -10.02 0.10 -7.01
C ASN A 113 -11.17 0.88 -7.65
N TRP A 114 -11.08 2.20 -7.53
CA TRP A 114 -12.04 3.16 -8.07
C TRP A 114 -11.34 4.09 -9.04
N GLU A 115 -12.04 4.48 -10.11
CA GLU A 115 -11.52 5.41 -11.11
C GLU A 115 -12.59 6.42 -11.52
N LEU A 116 -12.17 7.70 -11.67
CA LEU A 116 -12.95 8.77 -12.24
C LEU A 116 -12.10 9.48 -13.30
N LYS A 117 -12.63 9.58 -14.52
CA LYS A 117 -12.00 10.36 -15.60
C LYS A 117 -12.71 11.68 -15.77
N LEU A 118 -11.94 12.76 -15.82
CA LEU A 118 -12.44 14.12 -15.94
C LEU A 118 -11.85 14.82 -17.15
N SER A 119 -12.61 15.74 -17.71
CA SER A 119 -12.13 16.57 -18.83
C SER A 119 -11.01 17.51 -18.37
N GLU A 120 -10.23 18.02 -19.31
CA GLU A 120 -9.10 18.90 -19.01
C GLU A 120 -9.49 20.16 -18.23
N LYS A 121 -10.69 20.69 -18.50
CA LYS A 121 -11.23 21.90 -17.88
C LYS A 121 -11.96 21.65 -16.55
N ALA A 122 -12.06 20.38 -16.12
CA ALA A 122 -12.85 20.03 -14.93
C ALA A 122 -12.17 20.43 -13.62
N VAL A 123 -10.83 20.44 -13.59
CA VAL A 123 -10.01 20.77 -12.43
C VAL A 123 -8.89 21.70 -12.88
N LYS A 124 -8.53 22.67 -12.07
CA LYS A 124 -7.41 23.59 -12.30
C LYS A 124 -6.27 23.31 -11.34
N HIS A 125 -5.07 23.72 -11.72
CA HIS A 125 -3.94 23.69 -10.80
C HIS A 125 -4.19 24.63 -9.60
N GLY A 126 -4.03 24.12 -8.39
CA GLY A 126 -4.29 24.86 -7.15
C GLY A 126 -5.68 24.66 -6.57
N ASP A 127 -6.62 24.02 -7.27
CA ASP A 127 -7.91 23.66 -6.69
C ASP A 127 -7.72 22.69 -5.51
N LEU A 128 -8.40 22.95 -4.41
CA LEU A 128 -8.50 22.04 -3.28
C LEU A 128 -9.57 20.98 -3.55
N PHE A 129 -9.33 19.75 -3.08
CA PHE A 129 -10.28 18.65 -3.25
C PHE A 129 -10.22 17.62 -2.10
N LYS A 130 -11.27 16.87 -2.00
CA LYS A 130 -11.40 15.75 -1.07
C LYS A 130 -12.12 14.60 -1.73
#